data_3c0b3e445a6423edc892538422481bb4
#
_entry.id   3c0b3e445a6423edc892538422481bb4
#
_cell.length_a   1.000
_cell.length_b   1.000
_cell.length_c   1.000
_cell.angle_alpha   90.00
_cell.angle_beta   90.00
_cell.angle_gamma   90.00
#
_symmetry.space_group_name_H-M   'P 1'
#
loop_
_entity.id
_entity.type
_entity.pdbx_description
1 polymer ?
#
loop_
_entity_poly.entity_id
_entity_poly.type
_entity_poly.pdbx_seq_one_letter_code
_entity_poly.pdbx_strand_id
1 'polypeptide(L)'
;MRIVIKDLEHLKQVLNDFDINYSKWGYGESRTLDELYKEIEDGETELSELDGELIRTVTVVGIVVTCNDFKLKEDRQEFIDGRKRHRELNVSCAEKLIKGETPKEAAVRCIKEELGIEIHASELIPRISHSDINISSSYPGLKCVYHRNPFNYEMKMEFFKPEGYQEFQENKTTYFIWE
;
A
#
# COMPACT_ATOMS: atom_id res chain seq x y z
N MET A 1 15.78 1.46 -17.29
CA MET A 1 16.95 1.86 -16.44
C MET A 1 16.41 2.55 -15.17
N ARG A 2 16.93 2.19 -13.96
CA ARG A 2 16.50 2.83 -12.70
C ARG A 2 16.91 4.31 -12.67
N ILE A 3 15.99 5.19 -12.25
CA ILE A 3 16.23 6.63 -12.11
C ILE A 3 16.37 6.94 -10.61
N VAL A 4 17.50 7.53 -10.23
CA VAL A 4 17.74 7.95 -8.84
C VAL A 4 17.33 9.41 -8.68
N ILE A 5 16.30 9.64 -7.89
CA ILE A 5 15.83 11.00 -7.58
C ILE A 5 16.70 11.59 -6.48
N LYS A 6 17.20 12.82 -6.69
CA LYS A 6 18.11 13.51 -5.77
C LYS A 6 17.38 14.42 -4.80
N ASP A 7 16.36 15.11 -5.30
CA ASP A 7 15.54 16.07 -4.58
C ASP A 7 14.20 16.28 -5.32
N LEU A 8 13.33 17.07 -4.75
CA LEU A 8 11.99 17.35 -5.30
C LEU A 8 12.05 18.06 -6.65
N GLU A 9 13.03 18.96 -6.87
CA GLU A 9 13.18 19.66 -8.16
C GLU A 9 13.64 18.70 -9.26
N HIS A 10 14.54 17.76 -8.93
CA HIS A 10 14.93 16.71 -9.87
C HIS A 10 13.75 15.77 -10.20
N LEU A 11 12.88 15.46 -9.21
CA LEU A 11 11.65 14.70 -9.49
C LEU A 11 10.75 15.45 -10.48
N LYS A 12 10.52 16.76 -10.29
CA LYS A 12 9.74 17.59 -11.23
C LYS A 12 10.32 17.57 -12.65
N GLN A 13 11.64 17.70 -12.75
CA GLN A 13 12.33 17.63 -14.03
C GLN A 13 12.10 16.28 -14.72
N VAL A 14 12.31 15.17 -14.00
CA VAL A 14 12.08 13.82 -14.52
C VAL A 14 10.64 13.65 -15.00
N LEU A 15 9.64 14.07 -14.23
CA LEU A 15 8.23 14.00 -14.64
C LEU A 15 7.96 14.80 -15.92
N ASN A 16 8.54 16.00 -16.05
CA ASN A 16 8.39 16.83 -17.24
C ASN A 16 9.12 16.20 -18.46
N ASP A 17 10.28 15.62 -18.29
CA ASP A 17 11.05 14.96 -19.36
C ASP A 17 10.28 13.77 -19.98
N PHE A 18 9.36 13.16 -19.22
CA PHE A 18 8.46 12.10 -19.67
C PHE A 18 7.02 12.58 -19.92
N ASP A 19 6.77 13.87 -20.05
CA ASP A 19 5.46 14.46 -20.33
C ASP A 19 4.37 14.09 -19.30
N ILE A 20 4.75 13.79 -18.04
CA ILE A 20 3.81 13.48 -16.97
C ILE A 20 3.25 14.78 -16.39
N ASN A 21 1.95 15.02 -16.62
CA ASN A 21 1.27 16.19 -16.08
C ASN A 21 0.80 15.95 -14.63
N TYR A 22 1.52 16.52 -13.67
CA TYR A 22 1.23 16.42 -12.25
C TYR A 22 0.48 17.63 -11.67
N SER A 23 0.01 18.58 -12.51
CA SER A 23 -0.65 19.81 -12.05
C SER A 23 -1.97 19.56 -11.29
N LYS A 24 -2.58 18.40 -11.49
CA LYS A 24 -3.82 17.97 -10.81
C LYS A 24 -3.59 17.01 -9.66
N TRP A 25 -2.35 16.68 -9.33
CA TRP A 25 -2.06 15.84 -8.17
C TRP A 25 -2.37 16.59 -6.87
N GLY A 26 -2.86 15.86 -5.87
CA GLY A 26 -3.35 16.43 -4.61
C GLY A 26 -4.83 16.84 -4.64
N TYR A 27 -5.52 16.66 -5.77
CA TYR A 27 -6.96 16.89 -5.85
C TYR A 27 -7.73 15.57 -5.90
N GLY A 28 -8.89 15.54 -5.24
CA GLY A 28 -9.72 14.34 -5.14
C GLY A 28 -9.03 13.22 -4.38
N GLU A 29 -8.90 12.07 -5.02
CA GLU A 29 -8.23 10.89 -4.43
C GLU A 29 -6.73 10.77 -4.79
N SER A 30 -6.23 11.65 -5.65
CA SER A 30 -4.82 11.65 -6.02
C SER A 30 -3.94 12.19 -4.89
N ARG A 31 -2.73 11.66 -4.80
CA ARG A 31 -1.70 12.11 -3.88
C ARG A 31 -0.93 13.30 -4.46
N THR A 32 -0.24 14.01 -3.60
CA THR A 32 0.60 15.15 -3.97
C THR A 32 1.96 14.71 -4.52
N LEU A 33 2.67 15.64 -5.15
CA LEU A 33 4.04 15.44 -5.59
C LEU A 33 5.00 15.19 -4.41
N ASP A 34 4.80 15.89 -3.29
CA ASP A 34 5.59 15.72 -2.07
C ASP A 34 5.41 14.32 -1.48
N GLU A 35 4.19 13.77 -1.54
CA GLU A 35 3.94 12.38 -1.12
C GLU A 35 4.68 11.38 -2.03
N LEU A 36 4.72 11.59 -3.35
CA LEU A 36 5.51 10.74 -4.23
C LEU A 36 7.01 10.81 -3.91
N TYR A 37 7.51 12.04 -3.67
CA TYR A 37 8.90 12.23 -3.30
C TYR A 37 9.24 11.50 -2.00
N LYS A 38 8.37 11.61 -1.00
CA LYS A 38 8.53 10.89 0.27
C LYS A 38 8.49 9.37 0.09
N GLU A 39 7.56 8.83 -0.70
CA GLU A 39 7.53 7.38 -1.02
C GLU A 39 8.85 6.90 -1.67
N ILE A 40 9.49 7.75 -2.49
CA ILE A 40 10.79 7.43 -3.11
C ILE A 40 11.92 7.46 -2.06
N GLU A 41 11.93 8.46 -1.17
CA GLU A 41 12.91 8.56 -0.08
C GLU A 41 12.82 7.38 0.89
N ASP A 42 11.59 7.00 1.27
CA ASP A 42 11.31 5.88 2.18
C ASP A 42 11.56 4.51 1.49
N GLY A 43 11.75 4.50 0.16
CA GLY A 43 11.99 3.29 -0.64
C GLY A 43 10.75 2.44 -0.86
N GLU A 44 9.55 3.01 -0.64
CA GLU A 44 8.26 2.37 -0.94
C GLU A 44 7.99 2.30 -2.46
N THR A 45 8.69 3.12 -3.25
CA THR A 45 8.50 3.22 -4.69
C THR A 45 9.81 3.51 -5.40
N GLU A 46 9.95 3.00 -6.61
CA GLU A 46 11.09 3.27 -7.49
C GLU A 46 10.59 3.81 -8.83
N LEU A 47 11.39 4.71 -9.43
CA LEU A 47 11.17 5.17 -10.79
C LEU A 47 12.22 4.57 -11.73
N SER A 48 11.77 4.16 -12.91
CA SER A 48 12.63 3.65 -13.97
C SER A 48 12.11 4.08 -15.34
N GLU A 49 13.00 4.10 -16.31
CA GLU A 49 12.66 4.24 -17.73
C GLU A 49 12.62 2.84 -18.36
N LEU A 50 11.56 2.57 -19.11
CA LEU A 50 11.40 1.37 -19.92
C LEU A 50 10.72 1.75 -21.24
N ASP A 51 11.40 1.48 -22.35
CA ASP A 51 10.91 1.75 -23.72
C ASP A 51 10.44 3.21 -23.94
N GLY A 52 11.13 4.17 -23.32
CA GLY A 52 10.82 5.60 -23.42
C GLY A 52 9.67 6.05 -22.50
N GLU A 53 9.15 5.18 -21.66
CA GLU A 53 8.12 5.50 -20.68
C GLU A 53 8.67 5.56 -19.25
N LEU A 54 8.14 6.47 -18.43
CA LEU A 54 8.42 6.51 -17.01
C LEU A 54 7.54 5.49 -16.28
N ILE A 55 8.18 4.56 -15.60
CA ILE A 55 7.52 3.50 -14.85
C ILE A 55 7.76 3.69 -13.35
N ARG A 56 6.68 3.75 -12.59
CA ARG A 56 6.69 3.63 -11.14
C ARG A 56 6.55 2.17 -10.76
N THR A 57 7.46 1.65 -9.95
CA THR A 57 7.41 0.28 -9.43
C THR A 57 7.12 0.31 -7.94
N VAL A 58 6.14 -0.49 -7.51
CA VAL A 58 5.73 -0.63 -6.10
C VAL A 58 5.65 -2.11 -5.76
N THR A 59 6.31 -2.51 -4.70
CA THR A 59 6.13 -3.85 -4.12
C THR A 59 5.18 -3.75 -2.93
N VAL A 60 4.13 -4.58 -2.94
CA VAL A 60 3.12 -4.60 -1.89
C VAL A 60 2.90 -6.01 -1.36
N VAL A 61 2.55 -6.09 -0.09
CA VAL A 61 1.98 -7.29 0.52
C VAL A 61 0.48 -7.09 0.67
N GLY A 62 -0.26 -8.18 0.56
CA GLY A 62 -1.68 -8.23 0.87
C GLY A 62 -1.96 -9.44 1.73
N ILE A 63 -2.62 -9.27 2.86
CA ILE A 63 -2.87 -10.35 3.81
C ILE A 63 -4.37 -10.63 3.88
N VAL A 64 -4.75 -11.88 3.66
CA VAL A 64 -6.08 -12.39 3.99
C VAL A 64 -6.00 -12.93 5.41
N VAL A 65 -6.72 -12.30 6.32
CA VAL A 65 -6.79 -12.69 7.74
C VAL A 65 -8.11 -13.42 7.96
N THR A 66 -8.01 -14.65 8.48
CA THR A 66 -9.16 -15.48 8.85
C THR A 66 -9.09 -15.85 10.32
N CYS A 67 -10.24 -16.14 10.92
CA CYS A 67 -10.34 -16.75 12.24
C CYS A 67 -11.53 -17.69 12.23
N ASN A 68 -11.28 -19.01 12.26
CA ASN A 68 -12.30 -20.04 11.98
C ASN A 68 -13.02 -19.75 10.63
N ASP A 69 -14.35 -19.63 10.68
CA ASP A 69 -15.18 -19.37 9.49
C ASP A 69 -15.29 -17.88 9.10
N PHE A 70 -14.68 -16.99 9.88
CA PHE A 70 -14.75 -15.54 9.64
C PHE A 70 -13.53 -15.07 8.84
N LYS A 71 -13.77 -14.10 7.95
CA LYS A 71 -12.73 -13.36 7.23
C LYS A 71 -12.78 -11.90 7.62
N LEU A 72 -11.64 -11.34 7.98
CA LEU A 72 -11.51 -9.92 8.25
C LEU A 72 -11.47 -9.13 6.95
N LYS A 73 -12.17 -7.99 6.91
CA LYS A 73 -12.08 -7.04 5.80
C LYS A 73 -12.03 -5.61 6.28
N GLU A 74 -11.42 -4.74 5.47
CA GLU A 74 -11.57 -3.30 5.66
C GLU A 74 -13.02 -2.91 5.33
N ASP A 75 -13.71 -2.30 6.29
CA ASP A 75 -15.06 -1.77 6.09
C ASP A 75 -15.00 -0.38 5.50
N ARG A 76 -14.29 0.53 6.17
CA ARG A 76 -14.19 1.93 5.76
C ARG A 76 -12.98 2.63 6.35
N GLN A 77 -12.66 3.76 5.74
CA GLN A 77 -11.73 4.75 6.30
C GLN A 77 -12.51 6.03 6.60
N GLU A 78 -12.33 6.58 7.78
CA GLU A 78 -12.89 7.86 8.20
C GLU A 78 -11.77 8.88 8.38
N PHE A 79 -11.81 9.97 7.62
CA PHE A 79 -10.81 11.03 7.66
C PHE A 79 -11.20 12.10 8.69
N ILE A 80 -10.21 12.80 9.26
CA ILE A 80 -10.44 13.87 10.24
C ILE A 80 -11.28 15.03 9.70
N ASP A 81 -11.33 15.21 8.38
CA ASP A 81 -12.18 16.20 7.69
C ASP A 81 -13.64 15.73 7.48
N GLY A 82 -14.00 14.56 8.00
CA GLY A 82 -15.33 13.97 7.94
C GLY A 82 -15.62 13.15 6.69
N ARG A 83 -14.71 13.08 5.74
CA ARG A 83 -14.88 12.20 4.56
C ARG A 83 -14.82 10.74 4.96
N LYS A 84 -15.59 9.91 4.26
CA LYS A 84 -15.54 8.44 4.38
C LYS A 84 -15.16 7.84 3.04
N ARG A 85 -14.32 6.81 3.09
CA ARG A 85 -13.91 6.05 1.92
C ARG A 85 -14.15 4.56 2.16
N HIS A 86 -14.77 3.91 1.20
CA HIS A 86 -14.90 2.46 1.14
C HIS A 86 -14.02 1.94 0.01
N ARG A 87 -13.26 0.88 0.30
CA ARG A 87 -12.42 0.21 -0.69
C ARG A 87 -12.85 -1.25 -0.80
N GLU A 88 -13.06 -1.73 -2.01
CA GLU A 88 -13.28 -3.16 -2.24
C GLU A 88 -11.92 -3.84 -2.41
N LEU A 89 -11.39 -4.36 -1.32
CA LEU A 89 -10.12 -5.08 -1.31
C LEU A 89 -10.36 -6.59 -1.28
N ASN A 90 -9.59 -7.32 -2.07
CA ASN A 90 -9.58 -8.80 -2.04
C ASN A 90 -8.76 -9.37 -0.86
N VAL A 91 -8.17 -8.49 -0.05
CA VAL A 91 -7.35 -8.79 1.11
C VAL A 91 -7.89 -8.05 2.33
N SER A 92 -7.56 -8.53 3.52
CA SER A 92 -7.95 -7.89 4.78
C SER A 92 -7.19 -6.58 5.01
N CYS A 93 -5.89 -6.63 4.75
CA CYS A 93 -4.99 -5.48 4.87
C CYS A 93 -3.88 -5.55 3.82
N ALA A 94 -3.27 -4.42 3.52
CA ALA A 94 -2.22 -4.32 2.52
C ALA A 94 -1.26 -3.18 2.81
N GLU A 95 0.03 -3.44 2.62
CA GLU A 95 1.09 -2.48 2.90
C GLU A 95 2.16 -2.50 1.81
N LYS A 96 2.82 -1.36 1.58
CA LYS A 96 3.99 -1.27 0.72
C LYS A 96 5.24 -1.72 1.48
N LEU A 97 6.17 -2.35 0.78
CA LEU A 97 7.49 -2.58 1.33
C LEU A 97 8.25 -1.26 1.46
N ILE A 98 9.02 -1.16 2.52
CA ILE A 98 10.02 -0.12 2.70
C ILE A 98 11.41 -0.63 2.31
N LYS A 99 12.39 0.27 2.21
CA LYS A 99 13.74 -0.06 1.78
C LYS A 99 14.39 -1.15 2.64
N GLY A 100 14.81 -2.23 1.98
CA GLY A 100 15.52 -3.35 2.63
C GLY A 100 14.62 -4.39 3.31
N GLU A 101 13.32 -4.19 3.28
CA GLU A 101 12.34 -5.11 3.88
C GLU A 101 11.99 -6.25 2.92
N THR A 102 11.87 -7.46 3.44
CA THR A 102 11.35 -8.61 2.71
C THR A 102 9.81 -8.61 2.74
N PRO A 103 9.12 -9.27 1.79
CA PRO A 103 7.66 -9.37 1.81
C PRO A 103 7.10 -9.97 3.11
N LYS A 104 7.80 -10.91 3.75
CA LYS A 104 7.35 -11.46 5.03
C LYS A 104 7.46 -10.48 6.18
N GLU A 105 8.53 -9.69 6.23
CA GLU A 105 8.71 -8.64 7.23
C GLU A 105 7.64 -7.56 7.07
N ALA A 106 7.38 -7.12 5.83
CA ALA A 106 6.30 -6.18 5.53
C ALA A 106 4.92 -6.72 5.97
N ALA A 107 4.65 -8.02 5.77
CA ALA A 107 3.38 -8.61 6.18
C ALA A 107 3.25 -8.70 7.71
N VAL A 108 4.32 -9.00 8.43
CA VAL A 108 4.34 -8.97 9.92
C VAL A 108 4.10 -7.55 10.42
N ARG A 109 4.79 -6.56 9.85
CA ARG A 109 4.60 -5.14 10.16
C ARG A 109 3.17 -4.68 9.89
N CYS A 110 2.61 -5.02 8.73
CA CYS A 110 1.23 -4.69 8.35
C CYS A 110 0.22 -5.18 9.41
N ILE A 111 0.30 -6.44 9.85
CA ILE A 111 -0.59 -6.99 10.88
C ILE A 111 -0.41 -6.26 12.22
N LYS A 112 0.83 -5.93 12.58
CA LYS A 112 1.11 -5.19 13.81
C LYS A 112 0.55 -3.76 13.77
N GLU A 113 0.77 -3.05 12.68
CA GLU A 113 0.33 -1.65 12.52
C GLU A 113 -1.19 -1.54 12.41
N GLU A 114 -1.82 -2.37 11.56
CA GLU A 114 -3.25 -2.28 11.30
C GLU A 114 -4.13 -2.95 12.38
N LEU A 115 -3.68 -4.06 12.97
CA LEU A 115 -4.49 -4.84 13.93
C LEU A 115 -3.95 -4.80 15.37
N GLY A 116 -2.73 -4.29 15.58
CA GLY A 116 -2.09 -4.27 16.90
C GLY A 116 -1.67 -5.66 17.38
N ILE A 117 -1.51 -6.64 16.49
CA ILE A 117 -1.19 -8.03 16.82
C ILE A 117 0.26 -8.33 16.44
N GLU A 118 1.02 -8.88 17.39
CA GLU A 118 2.37 -9.37 17.13
C GLU A 118 2.32 -10.83 16.72
N ILE A 119 2.83 -11.14 15.53
CA ILE A 119 2.90 -12.50 14.97
C ILE A 119 4.34 -12.88 14.63
N HIS A 120 4.59 -14.16 14.52
CA HIS A 120 5.84 -14.66 13.99
C HIS A 120 5.73 -14.89 12.48
N ALA A 121 6.78 -14.60 11.72
CA ALA A 121 6.79 -14.72 10.25
C ALA A 121 6.47 -16.15 9.74
N SER A 122 6.68 -17.18 10.58
CA SER A 122 6.30 -18.57 10.27
C SER A 122 4.79 -18.82 10.28
N GLU A 123 3.99 -17.93 10.87
CA GLU A 123 2.52 -18.02 10.88
C GLU A 123 1.90 -17.54 9.55
N LEU A 124 2.69 -16.86 8.71
CA LEU A 124 2.27 -16.41 7.40
C LEU A 124 2.43 -17.49 6.34
N ILE A 125 1.35 -17.80 5.62
CA ILE A 125 1.32 -18.75 4.52
C ILE A 125 1.39 -17.97 3.20
N PRO A 126 2.51 -18.04 2.44
CA PRO A 126 2.64 -17.32 1.18
C PRO A 126 1.69 -17.89 0.13
N ARG A 127 1.17 -17.00 -0.71
CA ARG A 127 0.41 -17.34 -1.92
C ARG A 127 1.24 -17.00 -3.17
N ILE A 128 0.71 -17.31 -4.35
CA ILE A 128 1.40 -17.05 -5.61
C ILE A 128 1.52 -15.53 -5.82
N SER A 129 2.76 -15.05 -5.89
CA SER A 129 3.07 -13.66 -6.24
C SER A 129 2.79 -13.39 -7.72
N HIS A 130 2.34 -12.20 -8.04
CA HIS A 130 2.07 -11.76 -9.40
C HIS A 130 2.38 -10.27 -9.56
N SER A 131 2.44 -9.84 -10.82
CA SER A 131 2.64 -8.43 -11.15
C SER A 131 1.55 -7.97 -12.10
N ASP A 132 1.07 -6.76 -11.91
CA ASP A 132 0.12 -6.09 -12.78
C ASP A 132 0.62 -4.68 -13.14
N ILE A 133 0.23 -4.23 -14.33
CA ILE A 133 0.59 -2.90 -14.84
C ILE A 133 -0.69 -2.10 -15.01
N ASN A 134 -0.74 -0.93 -14.39
CA ASN A 134 -1.88 -0.03 -14.44
C ASN A 134 -1.42 1.43 -14.48
N ILE A 135 -2.31 2.34 -14.90
CA ILE A 135 -2.11 3.76 -14.61
C ILE A 135 -2.41 3.97 -13.12
N SER A 136 -1.50 4.63 -12.43
CA SER A 136 -1.64 4.88 -11.00
C SER A 136 -2.87 5.73 -10.69
N SER A 137 -3.75 5.24 -9.82
CA SER A 137 -4.86 6.05 -9.30
C SER A 137 -4.37 7.15 -8.35
N SER A 138 -3.29 6.86 -7.60
CA SER A 138 -2.66 7.83 -6.69
C SER A 138 -1.92 8.94 -7.44
N TYR A 139 -1.36 8.65 -8.62
CA TYR A 139 -0.57 9.58 -9.43
C TYR A 139 -1.04 9.48 -10.88
N PRO A 140 -2.21 10.09 -11.24
CA PRO A 140 -2.78 10.00 -12.58
C PRO A 140 -1.79 10.40 -13.68
N GLY A 141 -1.75 9.59 -14.74
CA GLY A 141 -0.80 9.76 -15.85
C GLY A 141 0.51 8.97 -15.67
N LEU A 142 0.85 8.55 -14.46
CA LEU A 142 2.05 7.75 -14.20
C LEU A 142 1.73 6.26 -14.30
N LYS A 143 2.42 5.55 -15.22
CA LYS A 143 2.32 4.11 -15.36
C LYS A 143 2.95 3.41 -14.15
N CYS A 144 2.27 2.43 -13.59
CA CYS A 144 2.72 1.74 -12.39
C CYS A 144 2.75 0.23 -12.57
N VAL A 145 3.85 -0.39 -12.17
CA VAL A 145 3.99 -1.84 -12.00
C VAL A 145 3.86 -2.15 -10.51
N TYR A 146 2.88 -2.99 -10.18
CA TYR A 146 2.69 -3.50 -8.82
C TYR A 146 3.20 -4.94 -8.75
N HIS A 147 4.20 -5.19 -7.90
CA HIS A 147 4.60 -6.54 -7.50
C HIS A 147 3.84 -6.91 -6.23
N ARG A 148 2.90 -7.84 -6.36
CA ARG A 148 2.00 -8.26 -5.28
C ARG A 148 2.47 -9.55 -4.66
N ASN A 149 2.66 -9.54 -3.36
CA ASN A 149 3.07 -10.69 -2.54
C ASN A 149 1.97 -11.00 -1.53
N PRO A 150 0.97 -11.82 -1.91
CA PRO A 150 -0.14 -12.14 -1.03
C PRO A 150 0.21 -13.22 -0.01
N PHE A 151 -0.38 -13.10 1.19
CA PHE A 151 -0.28 -14.07 2.27
C PHE A 151 -1.66 -14.41 2.83
N ASN A 152 -1.77 -15.57 3.45
CA ASN A 152 -2.84 -15.93 4.37
C ASN A 152 -2.30 -15.92 5.79
N TYR A 153 -3.12 -15.47 6.72
CA TYR A 153 -2.87 -15.55 8.15
C TYR A 153 -4.11 -16.08 8.87
N GLU A 154 -3.99 -17.22 9.54
CA GLU A 154 -5.04 -17.75 10.40
C GLU A 154 -4.82 -17.21 11.81
N MET A 155 -5.71 -16.31 12.22
CA MET A 155 -5.65 -15.64 13.52
C MET A 155 -6.04 -16.58 14.65
N LYS A 156 -5.27 -16.60 15.73
CA LYS A 156 -5.61 -17.35 16.95
C LYS A 156 -6.80 -16.69 17.65
N MET A 157 -7.68 -17.54 18.24
CA MET A 157 -8.87 -17.09 18.97
C MET A 157 -8.59 -16.11 20.11
N GLU A 158 -7.40 -16.16 20.70
CA GLU A 158 -7.01 -15.22 21.76
C GLU A 158 -6.92 -13.75 21.29
N PHE A 159 -6.74 -13.52 19.98
CA PHE A 159 -6.73 -12.19 19.36
C PHE A 159 -8.07 -11.79 18.76
N PHE A 160 -9.01 -12.73 18.65
CA PHE A 160 -10.30 -12.46 18.03
C PHE A 160 -11.11 -11.43 18.81
N LYS A 161 -11.53 -10.38 18.12
CA LYS A 161 -12.42 -9.33 18.64
C LYS A 161 -13.69 -9.31 17.79
N PRO A 162 -14.86 -9.69 18.34
CA PRO A 162 -16.11 -9.73 17.56
C PRO A 162 -16.47 -8.36 16.94
N GLU A 163 -16.10 -7.27 17.60
CA GLU A 163 -16.29 -5.89 17.12
C GLU A 163 -15.36 -5.49 15.99
N GLY A 164 -14.38 -6.33 15.65
CA GLY A 164 -13.36 -6.03 14.66
C GLY A 164 -12.19 -5.21 15.22
N TYR A 165 -11.49 -4.49 14.32
CA TYR A 165 -10.28 -3.74 14.65
C TYR A 165 -10.37 -2.31 14.14
N GLN A 166 -9.55 -1.44 14.71
CA GLN A 166 -9.38 -0.05 14.27
C GLN A 166 -7.90 0.29 14.24
N GLU A 167 -7.47 0.87 13.13
CA GLU A 167 -6.14 1.47 12.98
C GLU A 167 -6.29 2.98 13.04
N PHE A 168 -5.58 3.62 13.96
CA PHE A 168 -5.56 5.08 14.09
C PHE A 168 -4.30 5.63 13.43
N GLN A 169 -4.50 6.49 12.43
CA GLN A 169 -3.44 7.25 11.76
C GLN A 169 -3.66 8.75 11.98
N GLU A 170 -2.65 9.56 11.71
CA GLU A 170 -2.69 11.01 11.95
C GLU A 170 -3.90 11.71 11.30
N ASN A 171 -4.29 11.28 10.11
CA ASN A 171 -5.33 11.94 9.31
C ASN A 171 -6.58 11.09 9.08
N LYS A 172 -6.61 9.83 9.52
CA LYS A 172 -7.74 8.92 9.33
C LYS A 172 -7.75 7.79 10.34
N THR A 173 -8.92 7.14 10.46
CA THR A 173 -9.10 5.86 11.13
C THR A 173 -9.59 4.83 10.12
N THR A 174 -8.96 3.67 10.08
CA THR A 174 -9.39 2.51 9.28
C THR A 174 -10.14 1.52 10.17
N TYR A 175 -11.30 1.06 9.73
CA TYR A 175 -12.15 0.12 10.45
C TYR A 175 -12.16 -1.22 9.74
N PHE A 176 -11.99 -2.29 10.51
CA PHE A 176 -12.03 -3.67 10.03
C PHE A 176 -13.16 -4.44 10.72
N ILE A 177 -13.91 -5.21 9.95
CA ILE A 177 -15.02 -6.03 10.42
C ILE A 177 -14.88 -7.48 9.97
N TRP A 178 -15.54 -8.39 10.66
CA TRP A 178 -15.63 -9.79 10.28
C TRP A 178 -16.85 -10.03 9.38
N GLU A 179 -16.67 -10.85 8.34
CA GLU A 179 -17.73 -11.37 7.47
C GLU A 179 -17.71 -12.89 7.42
#